data_a7dfdcd6e67a696942ddab811da1579b
#
_entry.id   a7dfdcd6e67a696942ddab811da1579b
#
_cell.length_a   1.000
_cell.length_b   1.000
_cell.length_c   1.000
_cell.angle_alpha   90.00
_cell.angle_beta   90.00
_cell.angle_gamma   90.00
#
_symmetry.space_group_name_H-M   'P 1'
#
loop_
_entity.id
_entity.type
_entity.pdbx_description
1 polymer ?
#
loop_
_entity_poly.entity_id
_entity_poly.type
_entity_poly.pdbx_seq_one_letter_code
_entity_poly.pdbx_strand_id
1 'polypeptide(L)'
;VGKHSKVRYTEKHYGEGSGDGERILNPQTIVYLEEGASIELETVQIKGVDSTKRYTRVECGANAEAVVTERLLTHGKQFAESRMDVVLNGEGSRTQVVSRSVAQDESVQIFYPQVEGNAACFGHVQCDSIIMGSAKVSSIPAIVANHMDAQLIHEAAIGKIAGDQILKLMTLGLTEEEAEQKILDGFLR
;
A
#
# COMPACT_ATOMS: atom_id res chain seq x y z
N VAL A 1 -2.62 6.24 19.65
CA VAL A 1 -1.33 6.84 19.95
C VAL A 1 -1.59 8.14 20.69
N GLY A 2 -1.11 8.22 21.95
CA GLY A 2 -1.32 9.40 22.81
C GLY A 2 -0.56 10.63 22.32
N LYS A 3 -0.92 11.80 22.88
CA LYS A 3 -0.35 13.10 22.49
C LYS A 3 1.18 13.09 22.47
N HIS A 4 1.74 13.67 21.39
CA HIS A 4 3.19 13.82 21.17
C HIS A 4 4.00 12.51 21.22
N SER A 5 3.34 11.36 21.13
CA SER A 5 3.99 10.03 21.10
C SER A 5 4.32 9.61 19.67
N LYS A 6 5.34 8.77 19.53
CA LYS A 6 5.76 8.21 18.25
C LYS A 6 5.70 6.68 18.31
N VAL A 7 5.11 6.07 17.26
CA VAL A 7 4.99 4.63 17.14
C VAL A 7 5.51 4.20 15.77
N ARG A 8 6.26 3.11 15.75
CA ARG A 8 6.50 2.33 14.54
C ARG A 8 5.81 0.99 14.68
N TYR A 9 4.95 0.65 13.73
CA TYR A 9 4.20 -0.60 13.74
C TYR A 9 4.40 -1.31 12.40
N THR A 10 4.85 -2.56 12.44
CA THR A 10 5.05 -3.39 11.25
C THR A 10 4.19 -4.64 11.33
N GLU A 11 3.34 -4.83 10.34
CA GLU A 11 2.55 -6.04 10.11
C GLU A 11 3.17 -6.86 8.96
N LYS A 12 3.48 -8.12 9.25
CA LYS A 12 3.93 -9.07 8.22
C LYS A 12 3.00 -10.27 8.21
N HIS A 13 2.35 -10.49 7.09
CA HIS A 13 1.40 -11.58 6.92
C HIS A 13 1.98 -12.68 6.04
N TYR A 14 2.00 -13.90 6.58
CA TYR A 14 2.43 -15.11 5.90
C TYR A 14 1.35 -16.17 6.06
N GLY A 15 1.03 -16.89 4.99
CA GLY A 15 0.25 -18.12 5.05
C GLY A 15 1.19 -19.31 4.90
N GLU A 16 1.20 -20.21 5.87
CA GLU A 16 1.89 -21.50 5.81
C GLU A 16 0.93 -22.63 6.12
N GLY A 17 1.21 -23.81 5.60
CA GLY A 17 0.46 -25.02 5.88
C GLY A 17 0.09 -25.82 4.64
N SER A 18 -0.21 -27.11 4.87
CA SER A 18 -0.59 -28.11 3.86
C SER A 18 -2.08 -28.50 3.95
N GLY A 19 -2.93 -27.60 4.48
CA GLY A 19 -4.38 -27.85 4.55
C GLY A 19 -5.04 -27.79 3.17
N ASP A 20 -6.15 -28.52 3.01
CA ASP A 20 -6.91 -28.62 1.76
C ASP A 20 -7.85 -27.41 1.53
N GLY A 21 -7.84 -26.42 2.43
CA GLY A 21 -8.71 -25.25 2.39
C GLY A 21 -8.03 -23.99 1.85
N GLU A 22 -8.84 -23.04 1.41
CA GLU A 22 -8.41 -21.70 1.00
C GLU A 22 -7.89 -20.92 2.23
N ARG A 23 -6.73 -20.28 2.08
CA ARG A 23 -6.11 -19.47 3.13
C ARG A 23 -6.62 -18.03 3.02
N ILE A 24 -7.59 -17.70 3.86
CA ILE A 24 -8.23 -16.38 3.87
C ILE A 24 -7.71 -15.57 5.05
N LEU A 25 -7.31 -14.31 4.80
CA LEU A 25 -6.87 -13.39 5.84
C LEU A 25 -7.48 -12.00 5.60
N ASN A 26 -8.38 -11.58 6.49
CA ASN A 26 -9.05 -10.28 6.41
C ASN A 26 -8.70 -9.41 7.64
N PRO A 27 -7.51 -8.82 7.68
CA PRO A 27 -7.07 -8.02 8.82
C PRO A 27 -7.76 -6.65 8.84
N GLN A 28 -7.98 -6.13 10.05
CA GLN A 28 -8.44 -4.77 10.28
C GLN A 28 -7.48 -4.06 11.22
N THR A 29 -7.00 -2.88 10.80
CA THR A 29 -6.10 -2.04 11.60
C THR A 29 -6.71 -0.65 11.71
N ILE A 30 -7.00 -0.22 12.94
CA ILE A 30 -7.59 1.10 13.20
C ILE A 30 -6.63 1.87 14.12
N VAL A 31 -6.25 3.07 13.68
CA VAL A 31 -5.28 3.92 14.37
C VAL A 31 -5.91 5.28 14.66
N TYR A 32 -5.84 5.70 15.91
CA TYR A 32 -6.20 7.04 16.34
C TYR A 32 -4.94 7.76 16.81
N LEU A 33 -4.61 8.88 16.17
CA LEU A 33 -3.49 9.74 16.53
C LEU A 33 -4.02 10.99 17.22
N GLU A 34 -3.67 11.15 18.50
CA GLU A 34 -3.95 12.37 19.22
C GLU A 34 -3.04 13.52 18.76
N GLU A 35 -3.22 14.71 19.32
CA GLU A 35 -2.44 15.91 19.01
C GLU A 35 -0.93 15.67 19.02
N GLY A 36 -0.25 16.02 17.94
CA GLY A 36 1.21 15.89 17.78
C GLY A 36 1.74 14.46 17.77
N ALA A 37 0.86 13.46 17.73
CA ALA A 37 1.26 12.06 17.64
C ALA A 37 1.73 11.68 16.24
N SER A 38 2.62 10.69 16.14
CA SER A 38 3.05 10.16 14.84
C SER A 38 3.10 8.63 14.80
N ILE A 39 2.79 8.09 13.62
CA ILE A 39 2.93 6.66 13.33
C ILE A 39 3.66 6.42 11.99
N GLU A 40 4.58 5.47 12.02
CA GLU A 40 5.07 4.78 10.82
C GLU A 40 4.42 3.40 10.79
N LEU A 41 3.46 3.20 9.90
CA LEU A 41 2.74 1.93 9.71
C LEU A 41 3.24 1.24 8.45
N GLU A 42 3.82 0.07 8.61
CA GLU A 42 4.27 -0.77 7.49
C GLU A 42 3.48 -2.07 7.44
N THR A 43 2.87 -2.36 6.32
CA THR A 43 2.15 -3.61 6.08
C THR A 43 2.77 -4.36 4.91
N VAL A 44 3.11 -5.64 5.13
CA VAL A 44 3.76 -6.48 4.13
C VAL A 44 3.01 -7.80 3.99
N GLN A 45 2.57 -8.11 2.78
CA GLN A 45 1.95 -9.39 2.43
C GLN A 45 2.58 -9.92 1.15
N ILE A 46 3.44 -10.94 1.27
CA ILE A 46 4.25 -11.44 0.15
C ILE A 46 3.94 -12.90 -0.20
N LYS A 47 3.47 -13.73 0.75
CA LYS A 47 3.31 -15.18 0.54
C LYS A 47 2.12 -15.78 1.25
N GLY A 48 1.56 -16.83 0.66
CA GLY A 48 0.81 -17.86 1.34
C GLY A 48 -0.64 -17.53 1.70
N VAL A 49 -1.18 -16.43 1.20
CA VAL A 49 -2.59 -16.06 1.38
C VAL A 49 -3.28 -16.13 0.04
N ASP A 50 -4.34 -16.95 -0.07
CA ASP A 50 -5.07 -17.13 -1.33
C ASP A 50 -6.07 -16.00 -1.56
N SER A 51 -6.68 -15.48 -0.49
CA SER A 51 -7.60 -14.34 -0.54
C SER A 51 -7.42 -13.43 0.67
N THR A 52 -7.39 -12.11 0.44
CA THR A 52 -7.34 -11.11 1.51
C THR A 52 -8.24 -9.93 1.21
N LYS A 53 -8.90 -9.43 2.28
CA LYS A 53 -9.57 -8.13 2.29
C LYS A 53 -9.09 -7.36 3.50
N ARG A 54 -8.11 -6.51 3.28
CA ARG A 54 -7.53 -5.66 4.33
C ARG A 54 -8.35 -4.39 4.49
N TYR A 55 -8.55 -3.97 5.72
CA TYR A 55 -9.06 -2.65 6.04
C TYR A 55 -8.12 -1.93 6.99
N THR A 56 -7.66 -0.76 6.59
CA THR A 56 -6.81 0.11 7.41
C THR A 56 -7.50 1.47 7.55
N ARG A 57 -7.66 1.97 8.77
CA ARG A 57 -8.18 3.31 9.04
C ARG A 57 -7.23 4.07 9.94
N VAL A 58 -6.91 5.31 9.58
CA VAL A 58 -6.07 6.21 10.37
C VAL A 58 -6.80 7.54 10.55
N GLU A 59 -6.98 7.97 11.79
CA GLU A 59 -7.54 9.27 12.11
C GLU A 59 -6.49 10.15 12.78
N CYS A 60 -6.26 11.34 12.21
CA CYS A 60 -5.22 12.26 12.64
C CYS A 60 -5.81 13.48 13.36
N GLY A 61 -5.44 13.68 14.61
CA GLY A 61 -5.68 14.91 15.37
C GLY A 61 -4.77 16.05 14.93
N ALA A 62 -4.82 17.18 15.66
CA ALA A 62 -4.04 18.37 15.32
C ALA A 62 -2.52 18.06 15.32
N ASN A 63 -1.81 18.52 14.28
CA ASN A 63 -0.36 18.31 14.08
C ASN A 63 0.08 16.84 14.13
N ALA A 64 -0.84 15.89 13.98
CA ALA A 64 -0.51 14.47 13.91
C ALA A 64 0.00 14.07 12.52
N GLU A 65 0.87 13.06 12.48
CA GLU A 65 1.49 12.59 11.24
C GLU A 65 1.35 11.07 11.09
N ALA A 66 0.87 10.64 9.93
CA ALA A 66 0.79 9.23 9.57
C ALA A 66 1.59 8.95 8.29
N VAL A 67 2.60 8.10 8.40
CA VAL A 67 3.32 7.55 7.24
C VAL A 67 2.93 6.09 7.12
N VAL A 68 2.29 5.73 6.01
CA VAL A 68 1.79 4.37 5.75
C VAL A 68 2.49 3.81 4.53
N THR A 69 3.13 2.65 4.69
CA THR A 69 3.75 1.91 3.59
C THR A 69 3.11 0.54 3.47
N GLU A 70 2.53 0.26 2.32
CA GLU A 70 1.99 -1.05 1.99
C GLU A 70 2.84 -1.73 0.91
N ARG A 71 3.18 -2.99 1.12
CA ARG A 71 3.85 -3.84 0.13
C ARG A 71 3.06 -5.11 -0.07
N LEU A 72 2.63 -5.34 -1.31
CA LEU A 72 1.78 -6.46 -1.66
C LEU A 72 2.34 -7.21 -2.87
N LEU A 73 2.49 -8.52 -2.74
CA LEU A 73 2.79 -9.42 -3.85
C LEU A 73 1.70 -10.48 -3.94
N THR A 74 1.13 -10.65 -5.13
CA THR A 74 0.18 -11.72 -5.44
C THR A 74 0.63 -12.49 -6.67
N HIS A 75 0.34 -13.79 -6.70
CA HIS A 75 0.65 -14.68 -7.80
C HIS A 75 -0.44 -15.74 -7.99
N GLY A 76 -0.33 -16.56 -9.07
CA GLY A 76 -1.32 -17.59 -9.37
C GLY A 76 -2.71 -16.99 -9.55
N LYS A 77 -3.69 -17.46 -8.80
CA LYS A 77 -5.08 -16.97 -8.80
C LYS A 77 -5.46 -16.21 -7.52
N GLN A 78 -4.47 -15.72 -6.78
CA GLN A 78 -4.69 -14.99 -5.55
C GLN A 78 -5.52 -13.72 -5.76
N PHE A 79 -6.31 -13.40 -4.74
CA PHE A 79 -7.10 -12.18 -4.71
C PHE A 79 -6.68 -11.30 -3.52
N ALA A 80 -6.47 -10.02 -3.76
CA ALA A 80 -6.19 -9.06 -2.70
C ALA A 80 -7.01 -7.78 -2.89
N GLU A 81 -7.78 -7.43 -1.88
CA GLU A 81 -8.44 -6.14 -1.76
C GLU A 81 -7.85 -5.40 -0.56
N SER A 82 -7.37 -4.18 -0.77
CA SER A 82 -6.91 -3.30 0.29
C SER A 82 -7.76 -2.02 0.29
N ARG A 83 -8.39 -1.72 1.41
CA ARG A 83 -9.09 -0.47 1.66
C ARG A 83 -8.36 0.32 2.72
N MET A 84 -8.05 1.57 2.41
CA MET A 84 -7.34 2.46 3.31
C MET A 84 -8.06 3.80 3.42
N ASP A 85 -8.57 4.10 4.60
CA ASP A 85 -9.24 5.35 4.92
C ASP A 85 -8.34 6.19 5.83
N VAL A 86 -7.93 7.37 5.38
CA VAL A 86 -7.19 8.33 6.21
C VAL A 86 -8.05 9.58 6.40
N VAL A 87 -8.30 9.95 7.65
CA VAL A 87 -9.10 11.11 8.02
C VAL A 87 -8.23 12.12 8.75
N LEU A 88 -8.05 13.29 8.14
CA LEU A 88 -7.26 14.39 8.66
C LEU A 88 -8.19 15.40 9.34
N ASN A 89 -8.44 15.18 10.65
CA ASN A 89 -9.42 15.96 11.42
C ASN A 89 -8.83 17.22 12.06
N GLY A 90 -7.53 17.23 12.32
CA GLY A 90 -6.89 18.32 13.04
C GLY A 90 -6.09 19.26 12.14
N GLU A 91 -6.02 20.53 12.53
CA GLU A 91 -5.17 21.52 11.87
C GLU A 91 -3.70 21.08 11.87
N GLY A 92 -3.01 21.25 10.74
CA GLY A 92 -1.62 20.85 10.56
C GLY A 92 -1.38 19.33 10.48
N SER A 93 -2.45 18.52 10.48
CA SER A 93 -2.31 17.06 10.32
C SER A 93 -1.78 16.70 8.94
N ARG A 94 -1.02 15.60 8.86
CA ARG A 94 -0.35 15.18 7.63
C ARG A 94 -0.41 13.68 7.44
N THR A 95 -0.51 13.26 6.19
CA THR A 95 -0.33 11.85 5.84
C THR A 95 0.46 11.67 4.56
N GLN A 96 1.29 10.62 4.56
CA GLN A 96 1.89 10.07 3.35
C GLN A 96 1.57 8.59 3.29
N VAL A 97 0.94 8.18 2.21
CA VAL A 97 0.64 6.77 1.92
C VAL A 97 1.41 6.36 0.68
N VAL A 98 2.19 5.28 0.78
CA VAL A 98 2.87 4.66 -0.35
C VAL A 98 2.45 3.21 -0.43
N SER A 99 1.69 2.85 -1.46
CA SER A 99 1.34 1.47 -1.77
C SER A 99 2.13 1.00 -2.98
N ARG A 100 2.96 -0.03 -2.78
CA ARG A 100 3.70 -0.70 -3.85
C ARG A 100 3.24 -2.13 -3.97
N SER A 101 2.81 -2.52 -5.17
CA SER A 101 2.31 -3.86 -5.39
C SER A 101 2.83 -4.50 -6.66
N VAL A 102 2.96 -5.83 -6.61
CA VAL A 102 3.29 -6.66 -7.77
C VAL A 102 2.21 -7.72 -7.91
N ALA A 103 1.60 -7.80 -9.07
CA ALA A 103 0.61 -8.81 -9.41
C ALA A 103 1.13 -9.68 -10.56
N GLN A 104 1.17 -10.99 -10.34
CA GLN A 104 1.71 -11.97 -11.28
C GLN A 104 0.62 -12.98 -11.70
N ASP A 105 0.84 -13.66 -12.81
CA ASP A 105 0.02 -14.74 -13.37
C ASP A 105 -1.41 -14.29 -13.71
N GLU A 106 -2.42 -14.81 -13.00
CA GLU A 106 -3.84 -14.48 -13.14
C GLU A 106 -4.40 -13.79 -11.87
N SER A 107 -3.52 -13.32 -10.96
CA SER A 107 -3.93 -12.72 -9.70
C SER A 107 -4.64 -11.39 -9.90
N VAL A 108 -5.44 -11.02 -8.90
CA VAL A 108 -6.25 -9.79 -8.93
C VAL A 108 -5.98 -8.97 -7.68
N GLN A 109 -5.70 -7.69 -7.87
CA GLN A 109 -5.54 -6.71 -6.79
C GLN A 109 -6.48 -5.53 -7.00
N ILE A 110 -7.12 -5.09 -5.92
CA ILE A 110 -7.95 -3.89 -5.91
C ILE A 110 -7.55 -3.04 -4.70
N PHE A 111 -7.22 -1.78 -4.95
CA PHE A 111 -6.87 -0.83 -3.91
C PHE A 111 -7.87 0.32 -3.88
N TYR A 112 -8.43 0.60 -2.71
CA TYR A 112 -9.37 1.70 -2.44
C TYR A 112 -8.74 2.68 -1.44
N PRO A 113 -7.87 3.57 -1.86
CA PRO A 113 -7.37 4.63 -0.98
C PRO A 113 -8.39 5.77 -0.89
N GLN A 114 -8.73 6.14 0.32
CA GLN A 114 -9.57 7.31 0.59
C GLN A 114 -8.82 8.24 1.55
N VAL A 115 -8.78 9.53 1.21
CA VAL A 115 -8.25 10.57 2.10
C VAL A 115 -9.31 11.65 2.25
N GLU A 116 -9.63 11.98 3.49
CA GLU A 116 -10.59 13.01 3.86
C GLU A 116 -9.88 14.11 4.67
N GLY A 117 -9.94 15.36 4.21
CA GLY A 117 -9.35 16.52 4.87
C GLY A 117 -10.43 17.43 5.46
N ASN A 118 -10.56 17.44 6.79
CA ASN A 118 -11.56 18.19 7.54
C ASN A 118 -11.03 19.48 8.16
N ALA A 119 -9.72 19.76 8.02
CA ALA A 119 -9.03 20.94 8.51
C ALA A 119 -7.96 21.40 7.51
N ALA A 120 -7.23 22.46 7.83
CA ALA A 120 -6.00 22.82 7.09
C ALA A 120 -4.97 21.69 7.28
N CYS A 121 -4.79 20.87 6.27
CA CYS A 121 -4.05 19.62 6.34
C CYS A 121 -3.37 19.28 5.02
N PHE A 122 -2.48 18.28 5.04
CA PHE A 122 -1.80 17.79 3.86
C PHE A 122 -1.88 16.26 3.76
N GLY A 123 -2.32 15.74 2.62
CA GLY A 123 -2.35 14.31 2.32
C GLY A 123 -1.76 14.00 0.96
N HIS A 124 -0.84 13.03 0.92
CA HIS A 124 -0.28 12.50 -0.32
C HIS A 124 -0.40 10.99 -0.35
N VAL A 125 -1.02 10.48 -1.41
CA VAL A 125 -1.15 9.05 -1.67
C VAL A 125 -0.48 8.71 -2.98
N GLN A 126 0.46 7.77 -2.94
CA GLN A 126 1.15 7.23 -4.08
C GLN A 126 0.85 5.73 -4.22
N CYS A 127 0.39 5.31 -5.40
CA CYS A 127 0.04 3.93 -5.70
C CYS A 127 0.81 3.44 -6.92
N ASP A 128 1.84 2.65 -6.70
CA ASP A 128 2.65 2.10 -7.78
C ASP A 128 2.45 0.59 -7.89
N SER A 129 2.21 0.09 -9.10
CA SER A 129 1.97 -1.34 -9.31
C SER A 129 2.65 -1.86 -10.56
N ILE A 130 3.28 -3.03 -10.44
CA ILE A 130 3.83 -3.80 -11.57
C ILE A 130 2.89 -4.97 -11.85
N ILE A 131 2.49 -5.10 -13.13
CA ILE A 131 1.65 -6.19 -13.61
C ILE A 131 2.50 -7.13 -14.47
N MET A 132 2.43 -8.42 -14.18
CA MET A 132 3.08 -9.49 -14.95
C MET A 132 2.04 -10.55 -15.37
N GLY A 133 2.24 -11.13 -16.55
CA GLY A 133 1.31 -12.12 -17.10
C GLY A 133 -0.05 -11.53 -17.41
N SER A 134 -1.11 -12.20 -16.96
CA SER A 134 -2.53 -11.85 -17.15
C SER A 134 -3.16 -11.24 -15.89
N ALA A 135 -2.34 -10.85 -14.90
CA ALA A 135 -2.80 -10.28 -13.65
C ALA A 135 -3.54 -8.95 -13.88
N LYS A 136 -4.40 -8.61 -12.92
CA LYS A 136 -5.22 -7.39 -12.96
C LYS A 136 -4.99 -6.58 -11.69
N VAL A 137 -4.74 -5.29 -11.87
CA VAL A 137 -4.61 -4.32 -10.77
C VAL A 137 -5.56 -3.15 -11.04
N SER A 138 -6.31 -2.75 -10.03
CA SER A 138 -7.17 -1.57 -10.05
C SER A 138 -6.89 -0.71 -8.83
N SER A 139 -6.72 0.60 -9.04
CA SER A 139 -6.71 1.59 -7.96
C SER A 139 -7.93 2.50 -8.14
N ILE A 140 -8.74 2.62 -7.10
CA ILE A 140 -10.01 3.37 -7.11
C ILE A 140 -9.96 4.39 -5.97
N PRO A 141 -9.28 5.53 -6.17
CA PRO A 141 -9.08 6.52 -5.13
C PRO A 141 -10.31 7.38 -4.88
N ALA A 142 -10.46 7.84 -3.65
CA ALA A 142 -11.39 8.89 -3.27
C ALA A 142 -10.66 10.00 -2.48
N ILE A 143 -10.86 11.25 -2.89
CA ILE A 143 -10.34 12.43 -2.20
C ILE A 143 -11.52 13.30 -1.82
N VAL A 144 -11.63 13.63 -0.53
CA VAL A 144 -12.69 14.49 0.03
C VAL A 144 -12.04 15.65 0.77
N ALA A 145 -12.07 16.85 0.18
CA ALA A 145 -11.56 18.07 0.79
C ALA A 145 -12.73 18.89 1.35
N ASN A 146 -12.96 18.78 2.66
CA ASN A 146 -14.04 19.48 3.35
C ASN A 146 -13.61 20.87 3.88
N HIS A 147 -12.31 21.17 3.85
CA HIS A 147 -11.76 22.45 4.29
C HIS A 147 -11.04 23.13 3.12
N MET A 148 -11.14 24.48 3.03
CA MET A 148 -10.57 25.24 1.92
C MET A 148 -9.03 25.16 1.82
N ASP A 149 -8.36 24.95 2.95
CA ASP A 149 -6.90 24.80 3.03
C ASP A 149 -6.45 23.32 3.11
N ALA A 150 -7.34 22.36 2.85
CA ALA A 150 -6.97 20.96 2.72
C ALA A 150 -6.28 20.73 1.38
N GLN A 151 -5.03 20.24 1.42
CA GLN A 151 -4.23 19.91 0.24
C GLN A 151 -4.07 18.39 0.16
N LEU A 152 -4.78 17.78 -0.78
CA LEU A 152 -4.82 16.32 -0.94
C LEU A 152 -4.39 15.96 -2.36
N ILE A 153 -3.38 15.08 -2.46
CA ILE A 153 -2.78 14.66 -3.72
C ILE A 153 -2.87 13.14 -3.84
N HIS A 154 -3.24 12.64 -4.99
CA HIS A 154 -3.14 11.24 -5.34
C HIS A 154 -2.37 11.07 -6.65
N GLU A 155 -1.39 10.15 -6.64
CA GLU A 155 -0.60 9.75 -7.80
C GLU A 155 -0.70 8.23 -7.97
N ALA A 156 -0.77 7.75 -9.20
CA ALA A 156 -0.78 6.33 -9.49
C ALA A 156 0.04 6.01 -10.74
N ALA A 157 0.88 4.98 -10.65
CA ALA A 157 1.59 4.39 -11.77
C ALA A 157 1.34 2.89 -11.81
N ILE A 158 0.59 2.43 -12.81
CA ILE A 158 0.28 1.01 -12.99
C ILE A 158 0.78 0.59 -14.37
N GLY A 159 1.69 -0.37 -14.42
CA GLY A 159 2.28 -0.78 -15.69
C GLY A 159 3.01 -2.11 -15.64
N LYS A 160 3.62 -2.46 -16.76
CA LYS A 160 4.51 -3.61 -16.88
C LYS A 160 5.96 -3.16 -16.79
N ILE A 161 6.86 -4.09 -16.45
CA ILE A 161 8.30 -3.83 -16.53
C ILE A 161 8.65 -3.47 -17.97
N ALA A 162 9.37 -2.36 -18.14
CA ALA A 162 9.81 -1.94 -19.47
C ALA A 162 10.90 -2.89 -20.01
N GLY A 163 10.74 -3.35 -21.24
CA GLY A 163 11.66 -4.32 -21.87
C GLY A 163 13.11 -3.81 -21.97
N ASP A 164 13.31 -2.51 -22.09
CA ASP A 164 14.65 -1.90 -22.09
C ASP A 164 15.36 -1.98 -20.74
N GLN A 165 14.62 -1.95 -19.63
CA GLN A 165 15.16 -2.17 -18.29
C GLN A 165 15.67 -3.62 -18.12
N ILE A 166 14.87 -4.60 -18.58
CA ILE A 166 15.26 -6.02 -18.58
C ILE A 166 16.49 -6.20 -19.46
N LEU A 167 16.45 -5.71 -20.70
CA LEU A 167 17.56 -5.82 -21.64
C LEU A 167 18.85 -5.22 -21.08
N LYS A 168 18.77 -4.07 -20.42
CA LYS A 168 19.94 -3.44 -19.78
C LYS A 168 20.57 -4.34 -18.71
N LEU A 169 19.76 -4.98 -17.88
CA LEU A 169 20.28 -5.91 -16.87
C LEU A 169 20.85 -7.19 -17.48
N MET A 170 20.25 -7.70 -18.57
CA MET A 170 20.79 -8.82 -19.33
C MET A 170 22.15 -8.52 -19.95
N THR A 171 22.39 -7.28 -20.40
CA THR A 171 23.72 -6.86 -20.90
C THR A 171 24.80 -6.86 -19.81
N LEU A 172 24.41 -6.87 -18.54
CA LEU A 172 25.31 -7.02 -17.39
C LEU A 172 25.51 -8.49 -16.97
N GLY A 173 24.97 -9.44 -17.73
CA GLY A 173 25.17 -10.88 -17.54
C GLY A 173 24.08 -11.60 -16.75
N LEU A 174 22.94 -10.94 -16.46
CA LEU A 174 21.78 -11.59 -15.84
C LEU A 174 20.95 -12.32 -16.89
N THR A 175 20.30 -13.41 -16.48
CA THR A 175 19.19 -13.98 -17.28
C THR A 175 17.99 -13.06 -17.25
N GLU A 176 17.01 -13.27 -18.12
CA GLU A 176 15.77 -12.51 -18.11
C GLU A 176 15.04 -12.62 -16.75
N GLU A 177 14.92 -13.84 -16.23
CA GLU A 177 14.30 -14.12 -14.92
C GLU A 177 15.03 -13.45 -13.77
N GLU A 178 16.39 -13.47 -13.78
CA GLU A 178 17.17 -12.76 -12.75
C GLU A 178 17.02 -11.24 -12.85
N ALA A 179 16.92 -10.70 -14.07
CA ALA A 179 16.69 -9.29 -14.31
C ALA A 179 15.31 -8.85 -13.78
N GLU A 180 14.26 -9.59 -14.10
CA GLU A 180 12.92 -9.36 -13.57
C GLU A 180 12.91 -9.39 -12.05
N GLN A 181 13.46 -10.45 -11.44
CA GLN A 181 13.51 -10.57 -9.98
C GLN A 181 14.24 -9.40 -9.31
N LYS A 182 15.34 -8.93 -9.91
CA LYS A 182 16.09 -7.77 -9.41
C LYS A 182 15.26 -6.48 -9.43
N ILE A 183 14.46 -6.28 -10.48
CA ILE A 183 13.57 -5.12 -10.60
C ILE A 183 12.48 -5.20 -9.53
N LEU A 184 11.86 -6.37 -9.35
CA LEU A 184 10.80 -6.58 -8.36
C LEU A 184 11.32 -6.39 -6.93
N ASP A 185 12.49 -6.94 -6.60
CA ASP A 185 13.13 -6.77 -5.29
C ASP A 185 13.45 -5.30 -4.99
N GLY A 186 13.87 -4.55 -6.01
CA GLY A 186 14.13 -3.13 -5.90
C GLY A 186 12.84 -2.30 -5.73
N PHE A 187 11.79 -2.69 -6.43
CA PHE A 187 10.51 -2.01 -6.40
C PHE A 187 9.76 -2.19 -5.07
N LEU A 188 9.83 -3.38 -4.47
CA LEU A 188 9.18 -3.70 -3.20
C LEU A 188 10.01 -3.33 -1.94
N ARG A 189 11.15 -2.68 -2.09
CA ARG A 189 11.99 -2.20 -0.96
C ARG A 189 11.47 -0.98 -0.25
#